data_1a4b40f3a752973c11019a7399b9c0ba
#
_entry.id   1a4b40f3a752973c11019a7399b9c0ba
#
_cell.length_a   1.000
_cell.length_b   1.000
_cell.length_c   1.000
_cell.angle_alpha   90.00
_cell.angle_beta   90.00
_cell.angle_gamma   90.00
#
_symmetry.space_group_name_H-M   'P 1'
#
loop_
_entity.id
_entity.type
_entity.pdbx_description
1 polymer ?
#
loop_
_entity_poly.entity_id
_entity_poly.type
_entity_poly.pdbx_seq_one_letter_code
_entity_poly.pdbx_strand_id
1 'polypeptide(L)'
;MFSIFSRREKPSETFSILNPPGTFELAAVGESHYQNVLAGICGAPTEDGYRVRIDADLVMEDENPYDSNAVKVMIDGKLVGHLNREAALGFRKVFSKIANSGAAVKCPALIQGGWDRGEGDRGLFGVKLDLPYEPRIE
;
A
#
# COMPACT_ATOMS: atom_id res chain seq x y z
N MET A 1 31.42 -4.73 0.54
CA MET A 1 30.66 -4.57 0.80
C MET A 1 30.22 -4.14 0.87
N PHE A 2 30.14 -4.02 0.67
CA PHE A 2 29.33 -3.72 0.68
C PHE A 2 28.79 -3.07 0.67
N SER A 3 28.49 -2.95 0.46
CA SER A 3 27.78 -2.49 0.46
C SER A 3 27.27 -1.98 0.71
N ILE A 4 27.27 -1.91 0.80
CA ILE A 4 26.60 -1.46 0.97
C ILE A 4 25.84 -0.98 0.61
N PHE A 5 25.44 -1.09 0.34
CA PHE A 5 24.69 -0.88 -0.23
C PHE A 5 23.68 -0.29 -0.09
N SER A 6 23.31 0.28 -0.45
CA SER A 6 22.36 0.77 -0.38
C SER A 6 21.45 0.38 -0.35
N ARG A 7 20.80 0.55 -0.25
CA ARG A 7 20.10 0.00 -0.34
C ARG A 7 18.82 0.25 -0.60
N ARG A 8 18.40 0.30 -1.68
CA ARG A 8 17.17 0.13 -1.97
C ARG A 8 16.97 -1.23 -1.83
N GLU A 9 16.24 -1.68 -0.98
CA GLU A 9 16.10 -3.00 -0.75
C GLU A 9 15.07 -3.55 -1.62
N LYS A 10 15.36 -4.61 -2.34
CA LYS A 10 14.35 -5.39 -3.00
C LYS A 10 13.81 -6.41 -2.06
N PRO A 11 12.51 -6.73 -2.14
CA PRO A 11 11.96 -7.79 -1.32
C PRO A 11 12.68 -9.11 -1.57
N SER A 12 12.80 -9.93 -0.54
CA SER A 12 13.45 -11.22 -0.67
C SER A 12 12.65 -12.16 -1.55
N GLU A 13 11.32 -12.02 -1.54
CA GLU A 13 10.41 -12.81 -2.37
C GLU A 13 9.23 -11.96 -2.74
N THR A 14 8.60 -12.26 -3.88
CA THR A 14 7.44 -11.54 -4.34
C THR A 14 6.33 -12.55 -4.64
N PHE A 15 5.16 -12.27 -4.09
CA PHE A 15 3.96 -13.06 -4.31
C PHE A 15 2.90 -12.14 -4.89
N SER A 16 1.84 -12.70 -5.41
CA SER A 16 0.73 -11.89 -5.93
C SER A 16 -0.57 -12.39 -5.33
N ILE A 17 -1.51 -11.46 -5.16
CA ILE A 17 -2.85 -11.82 -4.73
C ILE A 17 -3.51 -12.63 -5.83
N LEU A 18 -4.09 -13.76 -5.45
CA LEU A 18 -4.77 -14.62 -6.39
C LEU A 18 -6.21 -14.17 -6.53
N ASN A 19 -6.65 -14.01 -7.77
CA ASN A 19 -8.03 -13.66 -8.10
C ASN A 19 -8.54 -12.45 -7.30
N PRO A 20 -7.87 -11.30 -7.43
CA PRO A 20 -8.37 -10.11 -6.75
C PRO A 20 -9.80 -9.80 -7.21
N PRO A 21 -10.66 -9.33 -6.30
CA PRO A 21 -12.09 -9.22 -6.60
C PRO A 21 -12.47 -8.17 -7.64
N GLY A 22 -11.62 -7.19 -7.87
CA GLY A 22 -11.91 -6.13 -8.84
C GLY A 22 -12.74 -4.98 -8.29
N THR A 23 -13.00 -4.97 -6.98
CA THR A 23 -13.87 -3.98 -6.38
C THR A 23 -13.13 -2.82 -5.72
N PHE A 24 -11.86 -3.01 -5.38
CA PHE A 24 -11.02 -1.98 -4.77
C PHE A 24 -11.68 -1.36 -3.54
N GLU A 25 -12.16 -2.21 -2.63
CA GLU A 25 -12.96 -1.73 -1.51
C GLU A 25 -12.20 -1.52 -0.22
N LEU A 26 -10.97 -2.01 -0.13
CA LEU A 26 -10.22 -1.91 1.11
C LEU A 26 -9.36 -0.65 1.10
N ALA A 27 -9.75 0.34 1.91
CA ALA A 27 -8.98 1.56 2.00
C ALA A 27 -7.73 1.34 2.83
N ALA A 28 -6.59 1.81 2.36
CA ALA A 28 -5.40 1.93 3.17
C ALA A 28 -5.62 3.04 4.20
N VAL A 29 -4.85 3.01 5.28
CA VAL A 29 -4.95 4.03 6.33
C VAL A 29 -3.62 4.76 6.45
N GLY A 30 -3.67 5.97 6.99
CA GLY A 30 -2.48 6.78 7.24
C GLY A 30 -1.98 7.55 6.02
N GLU A 31 -2.71 7.53 4.89
CA GLU A 31 -2.26 8.21 3.68
C GLU A 31 -2.10 9.71 3.88
N SER A 32 -2.79 10.30 4.86
CA SER A 32 -2.66 11.74 5.10
C SER A 32 -1.23 12.15 5.42
N HIS A 33 -0.41 11.22 5.88
CA HIS A 33 1.00 11.48 6.16
C HIS A 33 1.88 11.33 4.92
N TYR A 34 1.35 10.87 3.81
CA TYR A 34 2.13 10.55 2.62
C TYR A 34 1.63 11.25 1.37
N GLN A 35 0.98 12.41 1.55
CA GLN A 35 0.39 13.14 0.43
C GLN A 35 1.45 13.60 -0.58
N ASN A 36 2.62 14.01 -0.09
CA ASN A 36 3.70 14.42 -1.00
C ASN A 36 4.20 13.25 -1.84
N VAL A 37 4.25 12.06 -1.25
CA VAL A 37 4.67 10.86 -1.98
C VAL A 37 3.65 10.56 -3.08
N LEU A 38 2.36 10.60 -2.74
CA LEU A 38 1.32 10.31 -3.72
C LEU A 38 1.27 11.35 -4.82
N ALA A 39 1.48 12.62 -4.48
CA ALA A 39 1.58 13.67 -5.50
C ALA A 39 2.80 13.47 -6.38
N GLY A 40 3.89 12.90 -5.84
CA GLY A 40 5.05 12.57 -6.65
C GLY A 40 4.79 11.46 -7.64
N ILE A 41 3.88 10.54 -7.30
CA ILE A 41 3.52 9.44 -8.18
C ILE A 41 2.52 9.89 -9.24
N CYS A 42 1.48 10.60 -8.84
CA CYS A 42 0.38 10.98 -9.73
C CYS A 42 0.57 12.34 -10.38
N GLY A 43 1.11 13.29 -9.64
CA GLY A 43 1.18 14.69 -10.03
C GLY A 43 0.55 15.55 -8.93
N ALA A 44 0.78 16.85 -9.01
CA ALA A 44 0.20 17.80 -8.07
C ALA A 44 -1.33 17.77 -8.18
N PRO A 45 -2.05 18.14 -7.11
CA PRO A 45 -3.50 18.15 -7.16
C PRO A 45 -4.04 18.99 -8.32
N THR A 46 -5.11 18.51 -8.94
CA THR A 46 -5.75 19.17 -10.07
C THR A 46 -7.22 19.39 -9.75
N GLU A 47 -7.90 20.12 -10.61
CA GLU A 47 -9.32 20.39 -10.41
C GLU A 47 -10.13 19.09 -10.36
N ASP A 48 -9.82 18.16 -11.27
CA ASP A 48 -10.57 16.91 -11.36
C ASP A 48 -10.03 15.78 -10.52
N GLY A 49 -8.82 15.92 -10.01
CA GLY A 49 -8.20 14.85 -9.24
C GLY A 49 -7.70 13.73 -10.12
N TYR A 50 -7.50 12.58 -9.51
CA TYR A 50 -6.85 11.44 -10.14
C TYR A 50 -7.61 10.15 -9.89
N ARG A 51 -7.41 9.20 -10.79
CA ARG A 51 -7.89 7.85 -10.63
C ARG A 51 -6.87 6.97 -11.36
N VAL A 52 -5.88 6.49 -10.63
CA VAL A 52 -4.74 5.79 -11.22
C VAL A 52 -4.66 4.38 -10.69
N ARG A 53 -4.69 3.40 -11.57
CA ARG A 53 -4.44 2.03 -11.20
C ARG A 53 -2.96 1.76 -11.23
N ILE A 54 -2.47 1.12 -10.16
CA ILE A 54 -1.07 0.81 -10.01
C ILE A 54 -0.95 -0.35 -9.04
N ASP A 55 0.09 -1.16 -9.15
CA ASP A 55 0.30 -2.22 -8.18
C ASP A 55 0.94 -1.67 -6.93
N ALA A 56 0.48 -2.18 -5.79
CA ALA A 56 1.11 -1.92 -4.50
C ALA A 56 1.81 -3.18 -4.04
N ASP A 57 2.80 -3.01 -3.18
CA ASP A 57 3.45 -4.10 -2.49
C ASP A 57 3.06 -4.04 -1.02
N LEU A 58 2.56 -5.15 -0.50
CA LEU A 58 2.19 -5.27 0.90
C LEU A 58 3.32 -5.99 1.62
N VAL A 59 3.86 -5.36 2.65
CA VAL A 59 5.04 -5.89 3.34
C VAL A 59 4.79 -5.89 4.85
N MET A 60 4.93 -7.06 5.47
CA MET A 60 4.77 -7.17 6.92
C MET A 60 5.88 -6.40 7.63
N GLU A 61 5.48 -5.61 8.61
CA GLU A 61 6.41 -4.73 9.31
C GLU A 61 6.49 -5.16 10.77
N ASP A 62 7.21 -6.25 11.01
CA ASP A 62 7.28 -6.88 12.34
C ASP A 62 7.89 -5.97 13.38
N GLU A 63 8.74 -5.05 12.96
CA GLU A 63 9.47 -4.19 13.90
C GLU A 63 8.82 -2.84 14.10
N ASN A 64 7.56 -2.70 13.67
CA ASN A 64 6.84 -1.46 13.89
C ASN A 64 6.68 -1.23 15.39
N PRO A 65 7.12 -0.09 15.94
CA PRO A 65 7.10 0.13 17.39
C PRO A 65 5.70 0.29 17.97
N TYR A 66 4.72 0.58 17.13
CA TYR A 66 3.35 0.80 17.60
C TYR A 66 2.44 -0.40 17.38
N ASP A 67 2.79 -1.26 16.42
CA ASP A 67 1.95 -2.42 16.10
C ASP A 67 2.80 -3.44 15.36
N SER A 68 3.20 -4.49 16.06
CA SER A 68 4.05 -5.53 15.47
C SER A 68 3.32 -6.33 14.39
N ASN A 69 2.00 -6.13 14.26
CA ASN A 69 1.23 -6.78 13.20
C ASN A 69 1.02 -5.87 11.98
N ALA A 70 1.65 -4.71 11.96
CA ALA A 70 1.46 -3.75 10.88
C ALA A 70 1.89 -4.33 9.54
N VAL A 71 1.18 -3.92 8.48
CA VAL A 71 1.52 -4.27 7.10
C VAL A 71 1.59 -2.97 6.31
N LYS A 72 2.76 -2.71 5.75
CA LYS A 72 3.01 -1.51 4.95
C LYS A 72 2.39 -1.65 3.58
N VAL A 73 1.88 -0.54 3.07
CA VAL A 73 1.46 -0.44 1.67
C VAL A 73 2.50 0.42 0.96
N MET A 74 3.20 -0.20 0.01
CA MET A 74 4.28 0.48 -0.73
C MET A 74 3.86 0.60 -2.18
N ILE A 75 4.14 1.74 -2.79
CA ILE A 75 3.92 1.93 -4.22
C ILE A 75 5.20 2.53 -4.79
N ASP A 76 5.71 1.91 -5.82
CA ASP A 76 6.93 2.36 -6.49
C ASP A 76 8.08 2.51 -5.48
N GLY A 77 8.16 1.55 -4.55
CA GLY A 77 9.21 1.53 -3.53
C GLY A 77 9.05 2.54 -2.42
N LYS A 78 7.90 3.23 -2.34
CA LYS A 78 7.68 4.28 -1.35
C LYS A 78 6.50 3.94 -0.47
N LEU A 79 6.61 4.26 0.80
CA LEU A 79 5.55 4.00 1.76
C LEU A 79 4.41 5.00 1.54
N VAL A 80 3.19 4.50 1.39
CA VAL A 80 2.02 5.35 1.16
C VAL A 80 0.91 5.13 2.18
N GLY A 81 1.06 4.16 3.07
CA GLY A 81 0.06 3.89 4.09
C GLY A 81 0.25 2.50 4.67
N HIS A 82 -0.76 2.04 5.38
CA HIS A 82 -0.76 0.72 6.01
C HIS A 82 -2.13 0.09 5.83
N LEU A 83 -2.21 -1.22 6.00
CA LEU A 83 -3.51 -1.87 6.15
C LEU A 83 -4.10 -1.48 7.50
N ASN A 84 -5.43 -1.39 7.59
CA ASN A 84 -6.05 -1.22 8.89
C ASN A 84 -5.81 -2.48 9.72
N ARG A 85 -6.06 -2.41 11.02
CA ARG A 85 -5.69 -3.51 11.92
C ARG A 85 -6.35 -4.83 11.56
N GLU A 86 -7.62 -4.79 11.23
CA GLU A 86 -8.35 -6.00 10.88
C GLU A 86 -7.79 -6.63 9.61
N ALA A 87 -7.56 -5.81 8.60
CA ALA A 87 -7.01 -6.30 7.34
C ALA A 87 -5.58 -6.83 7.53
N ALA A 88 -4.79 -6.17 8.37
CA ALA A 88 -3.43 -6.62 8.65
C ALA A 88 -3.43 -8.00 9.29
N LEU A 89 -4.33 -8.23 10.25
CA LEU A 89 -4.43 -9.53 10.89
C LEU A 89 -4.87 -10.61 9.90
N GLY A 90 -5.85 -10.30 9.06
CA GLY A 90 -6.30 -11.25 8.04
C GLY A 90 -5.20 -11.57 7.04
N PHE A 91 -4.45 -10.56 6.63
CA PHE A 91 -3.33 -10.74 5.73
C PHE A 91 -2.26 -11.64 6.36
N ARG A 92 -1.87 -11.36 7.59
CA ARG A 92 -0.83 -12.11 8.27
C ARG A 92 -1.24 -13.56 8.56
N LYS A 93 -2.52 -13.77 8.84
CA LYS A 93 -3.04 -15.11 9.06
C LYS A 93 -2.76 -16.02 7.90
N VAL A 94 -2.78 -15.46 6.68
CA VAL A 94 -2.57 -16.23 5.47
C VAL A 94 -1.10 -16.23 5.07
N PHE A 95 -0.51 -15.06 4.95
CA PHE A 95 0.80 -14.94 4.30
C PHE A 95 1.98 -15.24 5.21
N SER A 96 1.82 -15.15 6.53
CA SER A 96 2.92 -15.47 7.43
C SER A 96 3.30 -16.96 7.37
N LYS A 97 2.44 -17.79 6.81
CA LYS A 97 2.72 -19.22 6.69
C LYS A 97 3.61 -19.56 5.50
N ILE A 98 3.69 -18.67 4.54
CA ILE A 98 4.43 -18.96 3.31
C ILE A 98 5.46 -17.88 2.98
N ALA A 99 5.42 -16.75 3.66
CA ALA A 99 6.32 -15.64 3.38
C ALA A 99 6.91 -15.13 4.68
N ASN A 100 8.18 -14.79 4.66
CA ASN A 100 8.80 -14.17 5.81
C ASN A 100 8.58 -12.65 5.74
N SER A 101 9.02 -11.92 6.75
CA SER A 101 8.72 -10.50 6.88
C SER A 101 9.35 -9.64 5.78
N GLY A 102 10.35 -10.18 5.08
CA GLY A 102 10.96 -9.43 3.99
C GLY A 102 10.25 -9.58 2.66
N ALA A 103 9.26 -10.45 2.58
CA ALA A 103 8.58 -10.71 1.32
C ALA A 103 7.54 -9.63 1.03
N ALA A 104 7.29 -9.40 -0.25
CA ALA A 104 6.25 -8.48 -0.69
C ALA A 104 5.13 -9.26 -1.37
N VAL A 105 3.90 -8.83 -1.14
CA VAL A 105 2.73 -9.39 -1.83
C VAL A 105 2.17 -8.30 -2.73
N LYS A 106 2.21 -8.54 -4.03
CA LYS A 106 1.73 -7.57 -5.01
C LYS A 106 0.21 -7.58 -5.04
N CYS A 107 -0.37 -6.41 -4.99
CA CYS A 107 -1.81 -6.23 -4.90
C CYS A 107 -2.23 -5.07 -5.78
N PRO A 108 -3.24 -5.23 -6.63
CA PRO A 108 -3.71 -4.08 -7.40
C PRO A 108 -4.22 -2.98 -6.48
N ALA A 109 -3.92 -1.74 -6.83
CA ALA A 109 -4.30 -0.58 -6.05
C ALA A 109 -4.88 0.49 -6.96
N LEU A 110 -5.63 1.40 -6.34
CA LEU A 110 -6.22 2.54 -7.02
C LEU A 110 -5.91 3.77 -6.18
N ILE A 111 -5.19 4.72 -6.78
CA ILE A 111 -4.97 6.01 -6.16
C ILE A 111 -6.06 6.94 -6.67
N GLN A 112 -6.78 7.58 -5.78
CA GLN A 112 -7.85 8.50 -6.17
C GLN A 112 -7.82 9.72 -5.27
N GLY A 113 -8.60 10.74 -5.63
CA GLY A 113 -8.58 12.01 -4.92
C GLY A 113 -7.54 12.94 -5.52
N GLY A 114 -6.92 13.76 -4.68
CA GLY A 114 -5.92 14.70 -5.15
C GLY A 114 -6.52 15.83 -5.97
N TRP A 115 -7.70 16.33 -5.59
CA TRP A 115 -8.28 17.47 -6.29
C TRP A 115 -8.13 18.73 -5.45
N ASP A 116 -8.11 19.85 -6.14
CA ASP A 116 -8.07 21.16 -5.51
C ASP A 116 -8.82 22.11 -6.45
N ARG A 117 -10.01 22.54 -6.02
CA ARG A 117 -10.87 23.44 -6.78
C ARG A 117 -10.85 24.86 -6.22
N GLY A 118 -9.96 25.09 -5.23
CA GLY A 118 -9.87 26.39 -4.61
C GLY A 118 -10.86 26.55 -3.47
N GLU A 119 -10.66 27.59 -2.69
CA GLU A 119 -11.58 27.99 -1.61
C GLU A 119 -11.87 26.87 -0.62
N GLY A 120 -10.88 26.05 -0.34
CA GLY A 120 -11.04 24.97 0.62
C GLY A 120 -11.67 23.70 0.06
N ASP A 121 -12.07 23.70 -1.20
CA ASP A 121 -12.65 22.49 -1.81
C ASP A 121 -11.52 21.59 -2.32
N ARG A 122 -11.03 20.75 -1.44
CA ARG A 122 -9.91 19.86 -1.73
C ARG A 122 -10.20 18.46 -1.25
N GLY A 123 -9.68 17.47 -1.98
CA GLY A 123 -9.71 16.08 -1.57
C GLY A 123 -8.31 15.52 -1.53
N LEU A 124 -7.95 14.92 -0.42
CA LEU A 124 -6.65 14.28 -0.29
C LEU A 124 -6.57 13.07 -1.21
N PHE A 125 -5.34 12.69 -1.56
CA PHE A 125 -5.11 11.41 -2.21
C PHE A 125 -5.47 10.29 -1.24
N GLY A 126 -6.13 9.27 -1.74
CA GLY A 126 -6.41 8.05 -1.00
C GLY A 126 -5.97 6.85 -1.82
N VAL A 127 -5.75 5.74 -1.13
CA VAL A 127 -5.34 4.49 -1.77
C VAL A 127 -6.35 3.42 -1.41
N LYS A 128 -6.92 2.79 -2.41
CA LYS A 128 -7.81 1.65 -2.25
C LYS A 128 -7.12 0.43 -2.80
N LEU A 129 -7.28 -0.69 -2.12
CA LEU A 129 -6.63 -1.93 -2.49
C LEU A 129 -7.66 -2.94 -2.94
N ASP A 130 -7.29 -3.74 -3.92
CA ASP A 130 -8.13 -4.81 -4.41
C ASP A 130 -7.80 -6.08 -3.64
N LEU A 131 -8.06 -6.03 -2.33
CA LEU A 131 -7.67 -7.07 -1.39
C LEU A 131 -8.85 -7.34 -0.47
N PRO A 132 -9.32 -8.57 -0.37
CA PRO A 132 -10.33 -8.90 0.62
C PRO A 132 -9.73 -8.90 2.02
N TYR A 133 -10.56 -8.76 3.04
CA TYR A 133 -10.08 -8.79 4.42
C TYR A 133 -9.42 -10.11 4.78
N GLU A 134 -9.85 -11.20 4.17
CA GLU A 134 -9.19 -12.49 4.35
C GLU A 134 -8.76 -13.00 2.99
N PRO A 135 -7.58 -12.59 2.53
CA PRO A 135 -7.12 -12.98 1.20
C PRO A 135 -6.78 -14.46 1.14
N ARG A 136 -6.83 -14.98 -0.07
CA ARG A 136 -6.46 -16.36 -0.32
C ARG A 136 -5.28 -16.44 -1.24
N ILE A 137 -4.49 -17.46 -1.04
CA ILE A 137 -3.37 -17.78 -1.90
C ILE A 137 -3.42 -19.26 -2.20
N GLU A 138 -2.83 -19.60 -3.29
CA GLU A 138 -2.70 -21.02 -3.64
C GLU A 138 -1.29 -21.37 -3.90
#